data_5736f5c1237d3b8fa0b058c58b640af9
#
_entry.id   5736f5c1237d3b8fa0b058c58b640af9
#
_cell.length_a   1.000
_cell.length_b   1.000
_cell.length_c   1.000
_cell.angle_alpha   90.00
_cell.angle_beta   90.00
_cell.angle_gamma   90.00
#
_symmetry.space_group_name_H-M   'P 1'
#
loop_
_entity.id
_entity.type
_entity.pdbx_description
1 polymer ?
#
loop_
_entity_poly.entity_id
_entity_poly.type
_entity_poly.pdbx_seq_one_letter_code
_entity_poly.pdbx_strand_id
1 'polypeptide(L)'
;MTVAAAVNEGKINLFEDTYFDTGSIRVDGGVLHCWKHKGHGQQTFLEVIENSCNPGFVVMGNKLGKETLFDYIYRFGFGKKTGIDLNGEGKGILFDLEKVGPLELATTSFGQGVSVTALQQVEAVSAIINNGNMYTPFVVKSISDYETGTIIKETKPNLKDKNLIKEESSKLVRYALESVVANGSGHNAYIEGYRIGGKTGTAQKVGQDGKYMVGNYILSFIGFMPADEPKYVVYIALDGAKGVTQYGGTASAPIAKNIFNGIINLYDLKESKDVMPKEYLWYETKYVEVPDVRGLSLKEAKKALNGFTIEYTGIGEIVIETNPSPGKRVKEGSSVKLMLK
;
A
#
# COMPACT_ATOMS: atom_id res chain seq x y z
N MET A 1 -5.22 9.50 -4.86
CA MET A 1 -5.94 10.77 -5.13
C MET A 1 -7.45 10.58 -5.07
N THR A 2 -8.05 9.77 -5.95
CA THR A 2 -9.51 9.55 -6.04
C THR A 2 -10.13 9.20 -4.69
N VAL A 3 -9.55 8.26 -3.94
CA VAL A 3 -10.01 7.91 -2.59
C VAL A 3 -9.95 9.11 -1.63
N ALA A 4 -8.80 9.80 -1.60
CA ALA A 4 -8.63 10.96 -0.71
C ALA A 4 -9.65 12.06 -1.00
N ALA A 5 -9.89 12.37 -2.28
CA ALA A 5 -10.90 13.32 -2.70
C ALA A 5 -12.32 12.84 -2.34
N ALA A 6 -12.67 11.58 -2.66
CA ALA A 6 -14.00 11.06 -2.44
C ALA A 6 -14.38 10.99 -0.95
N VAL A 7 -13.44 10.60 -0.10
CA VAL A 7 -13.62 10.60 1.36
C VAL A 7 -13.71 12.04 1.90
N ASN A 8 -12.83 12.93 1.45
CA ASN A 8 -12.79 14.31 1.93
C ASN A 8 -14.03 15.13 1.58
N GLU A 9 -14.60 14.87 0.40
CA GLU A 9 -15.85 15.47 -0.08
C GLU A 9 -17.11 14.74 0.42
N GLY A 10 -16.97 13.70 1.25
CA GLY A 10 -18.09 12.91 1.75
C GLY A 10 -18.90 12.23 0.65
N LYS A 11 -18.27 11.91 -0.50
CA LYS A 11 -18.93 11.26 -1.64
C LYS A 11 -19.07 9.75 -1.48
N ILE A 12 -18.29 9.17 -0.57
CA ILE A 12 -18.32 7.75 -0.22
C ILE A 12 -18.12 7.56 1.28
N ASN A 13 -18.80 6.55 1.84
CA ASN A 13 -18.48 5.94 3.12
C ASN A 13 -17.75 4.63 2.84
N LEU A 14 -16.53 4.46 3.39
CA LEU A 14 -15.69 3.28 3.12
C LEU A 14 -16.32 1.97 3.59
N PHE A 15 -17.13 2.01 4.65
CA PHE A 15 -17.63 0.83 5.37
C PHE A 15 -19.10 0.50 5.05
N GLU A 16 -19.90 1.51 4.72
CA GLU A 16 -21.35 1.36 4.54
C GLU A 16 -21.76 1.36 3.07
N ASP A 17 -21.13 2.23 2.26
CA ASP A 17 -21.44 2.27 0.83
C ASP A 17 -20.90 1.03 0.13
N THR A 18 -21.66 0.48 -0.79
CA THR A 18 -21.29 -0.74 -1.51
C THR A 18 -21.36 -0.57 -3.02
N TYR A 19 -20.62 -1.42 -3.72
CA TYR A 19 -20.61 -1.53 -5.17
C TYR A 19 -20.57 -3.00 -5.59
N PHE A 20 -21.36 -3.37 -6.61
CA PHE A 20 -21.35 -4.70 -7.19
C PHE A 20 -20.53 -4.72 -8.49
N ASP A 21 -19.36 -5.36 -8.45
CA ASP A 21 -18.45 -5.50 -9.59
C ASP A 21 -18.78 -6.75 -10.41
N THR A 22 -19.19 -6.57 -11.67
CA THR A 22 -19.43 -7.65 -12.65
C THR A 22 -18.19 -7.98 -13.49
N GLY A 23 -17.03 -7.34 -13.23
CA GLY A 23 -15.79 -7.48 -13.98
C GLY A 23 -15.59 -6.41 -15.07
N SER A 24 -16.58 -5.54 -15.30
CA SER A 24 -16.45 -4.43 -16.23
C SER A 24 -17.50 -3.35 -15.99
N ILE A 25 -17.24 -2.14 -16.50
CA ILE A 25 -18.17 -1.02 -16.50
C ILE A 25 -18.19 -0.35 -17.88
N ARG A 26 -19.37 0.05 -18.38
CA ARG A 26 -19.52 0.80 -19.62
C ARG A 26 -19.47 2.30 -19.35
N VAL A 27 -18.66 3.01 -20.11
CA VAL A 27 -18.53 4.47 -20.03
C VAL A 27 -18.42 5.02 -21.45
N ASP A 28 -19.33 5.89 -21.86
CA ASP A 28 -19.31 6.61 -23.13
C ASP A 28 -19.01 5.70 -24.34
N GLY A 29 -19.73 4.59 -24.44
CA GLY A 29 -19.56 3.61 -25.51
C GLY A 29 -18.37 2.67 -25.37
N GLY A 30 -17.41 2.97 -24.47
CA GLY A 30 -16.29 2.09 -24.13
C GLY A 30 -16.61 1.09 -23.02
N VAL A 31 -15.81 0.05 -22.91
CA VAL A 31 -15.88 -0.94 -21.82
C VAL A 31 -14.55 -0.95 -21.09
N LEU A 32 -14.59 -0.62 -19.80
CA LEU A 32 -13.43 -0.66 -18.90
C LEU A 32 -13.50 -1.93 -18.05
N HIS A 33 -12.43 -2.72 -18.06
CA HIS A 33 -12.38 -4.01 -17.39
C HIS A 33 -11.70 -3.93 -16.01
N CYS A 34 -12.24 -4.70 -15.08
CA CYS A 34 -11.53 -5.06 -13.88
C CYS A 34 -10.40 -6.06 -14.23
N TRP A 35 -9.30 -6.03 -13.47
CA TRP A 35 -8.27 -7.06 -13.60
C TRP A 35 -8.80 -8.47 -13.27
N LYS A 36 -9.80 -8.57 -12.40
CA LYS A 36 -10.57 -9.79 -12.14
C LYS A 36 -11.77 -9.83 -13.08
N HIS A 37 -11.60 -10.44 -14.24
CA HIS A 37 -12.61 -10.46 -15.33
C HIS A 37 -13.99 -10.99 -14.93
N LYS A 38 -14.07 -11.85 -13.91
CA LYS A 38 -15.34 -12.37 -13.37
C LYS A 38 -16.00 -11.40 -12.39
N GLY A 39 -15.35 -10.26 -12.09
CA GLY A 39 -15.76 -9.31 -11.07
C GLY A 39 -15.46 -9.78 -9.65
N HIS A 40 -15.57 -8.84 -8.71
CA HIS A 40 -15.39 -9.09 -7.28
C HIS A 40 -16.73 -9.39 -6.59
N GLY A 41 -17.86 -9.13 -7.27
CA GLY A 41 -19.19 -9.21 -6.66
C GLY A 41 -19.49 -8.01 -5.78
N GLN A 42 -20.27 -8.22 -4.73
CA GLN A 42 -20.60 -7.17 -3.76
C GLN A 42 -19.37 -6.83 -2.92
N GLN A 43 -19.04 -5.54 -2.82
CA GLN A 43 -17.91 -5.00 -2.06
C GLN A 43 -18.31 -3.70 -1.39
N THR A 44 -17.78 -3.44 -0.20
CA THR A 44 -17.71 -2.08 0.37
C THR A 44 -16.70 -1.25 -0.41
N PHE A 45 -16.68 0.09 -0.24
CA PHE A 45 -15.63 0.89 -0.87
C PHE A 45 -14.26 0.65 -0.25
N LEU A 46 -14.16 0.16 0.99
CA LEU A 46 -12.90 -0.32 1.54
C LEU A 46 -12.37 -1.50 0.72
N GLU A 47 -13.21 -2.50 0.48
CA GLU A 47 -12.85 -3.68 -0.33
C GLU A 47 -12.56 -3.32 -1.81
N VAL A 48 -13.23 -2.30 -2.36
CA VAL A 48 -12.88 -1.74 -3.69
C VAL A 48 -11.42 -1.25 -3.71
N ILE A 49 -10.96 -0.62 -2.63
CA ILE A 49 -9.59 -0.11 -2.51
C ILE A 49 -8.60 -1.26 -2.29
N GLU A 50 -8.91 -2.20 -1.41
CA GLU A 50 -8.13 -3.42 -1.13
C GLU A 50 -7.91 -4.25 -2.39
N ASN A 51 -8.98 -4.51 -3.13
CA ASN A 51 -8.98 -5.26 -4.38
C ASN A 51 -8.42 -4.48 -5.56
N SER A 52 -8.22 -3.16 -5.43
CA SER A 52 -7.87 -2.29 -6.56
C SER A 52 -8.84 -2.45 -7.74
N CYS A 53 -10.15 -2.46 -7.46
CA CYS A 53 -11.21 -2.71 -8.41
C CYS A 53 -11.42 -1.52 -9.34
N ASN A 54 -10.99 -1.60 -10.61
CA ASN A 54 -11.10 -0.48 -11.57
C ASN A 54 -12.54 0.05 -11.71
N PRO A 55 -13.58 -0.78 -11.92
CA PRO A 55 -14.96 -0.27 -12.01
C PRO A 55 -15.42 0.46 -10.75
N GLY A 56 -15.04 0.00 -9.56
CA GLY A 56 -15.33 0.69 -8.31
C GLY A 56 -14.68 2.07 -8.21
N PHE A 57 -13.44 2.21 -8.69
CA PHE A 57 -12.77 3.52 -8.80
C PHE A 57 -13.44 4.44 -9.82
N VAL A 58 -13.95 3.91 -10.93
CA VAL A 58 -14.75 4.70 -11.89
C VAL A 58 -16.01 5.26 -11.22
N VAL A 59 -16.69 4.46 -10.40
CA VAL A 59 -17.87 4.94 -9.64
C VAL A 59 -17.48 6.06 -8.67
N MET A 60 -16.33 5.94 -7.97
CA MET A 60 -15.82 7.03 -7.10
C MET A 60 -15.56 8.31 -7.90
N GLY A 61 -14.90 8.19 -9.06
CA GLY A 61 -14.62 9.34 -9.92
C GLY A 61 -15.87 10.00 -10.45
N ASN A 62 -16.86 9.21 -10.84
CA ASN A 62 -18.16 9.73 -11.30
C ASN A 62 -18.92 10.45 -10.16
N LYS A 63 -18.86 9.94 -8.92
CA LYS A 63 -19.44 10.61 -7.75
C LYS A 63 -18.72 11.94 -7.43
N LEU A 64 -17.44 12.06 -7.73
CA LEU A 64 -16.66 13.30 -7.57
C LEU A 64 -16.99 14.32 -8.67
N GLY A 65 -17.11 13.86 -9.90
CA GLY A 65 -17.14 14.70 -11.08
C GLY A 65 -15.73 15.18 -11.50
N LYS A 66 -15.60 15.60 -12.76
CA LYS A 66 -14.30 15.93 -13.35
C LYS A 66 -13.65 17.16 -12.71
N GLU A 67 -14.44 18.17 -12.43
CA GLU A 67 -13.96 19.43 -11.85
C GLU A 67 -13.33 19.18 -10.48
N THR A 68 -14.03 18.44 -9.62
CA THR A 68 -13.54 18.12 -8.27
C THR A 68 -12.30 17.21 -8.31
N LEU A 69 -12.34 16.13 -9.11
CA LEU A 69 -11.20 15.21 -9.19
C LEU A 69 -9.94 15.91 -9.70
N PHE A 70 -10.08 16.75 -10.75
CA PHE A 70 -8.93 17.46 -11.31
C PHE A 70 -8.45 18.61 -10.42
N ASP A 71 -9.34 19.30 -9.67
CA ASP A 71 -8.92 20.26 -8.64
C ASP A 71 -7.99 19.58 -7.63
N TYR A 72 -8.37 18.42 -7.11
CA TYR A 72 -7.51 17.64 -6.22
C TYR A 72 -6.18 17.25 -6.88
N ILE A 73 -6.20 16.77 -8.13
CA ILE A 73 -4.99 16.41 -8.88
C ILE A 73 -4.03 17.61 -8.95
N TYR A 74 -4.53 18.81 -9.31
CA TYR A 74 -3.71 20.01 -9.42
C TYR A 74 -3.22 20.53 -8.06
N ARG A 75 -4.07 20.52 -7.04
CA ARG A 75 -3.73 20.96 -5.68
C ARG A 75 -2.65 20.09 -5.05
N PHE A 76 -2.65 18.80 -5.33
CA PHE A 76 -1.61 17.87 -4.88
C PHE A 76 -0.36 17.87 -5.76
N GLY A 77 -0.16 18.88 -6.60
CA GLY A 77 1.09 19.16 -7.30
C GLY A 77 1.29 18.40 -8.61
N PHE A 78 0.34 17.55 -9.04
CA PHE A 78 0.48 16.90 -10.33
C PHE A 78 0.43 17.89 -11.49
N GLY A 79 1.22 17.63 -12.54
CA GLY A 79 1.36 18.53 -13.69
C GLY A 79 2.32 19.71 -13.46
N LYS A 80 2.92 19.82 -12.26
CA LYS A 80 3.91 20.85 -11.90
C LYS A 80 5.19 20.19 -11.37
N LYS A 81 6.29 20.94 -11.42
CA LYS A 81 7.53 20.55 -10.73
C LYS A 81 7.33 20.63 -9.22
N THR A 82 7.90 19.70 -8.47
CA THR A 82 7.84 19.71 -7.00
C THR A 82 8.68 20.85 -6.42
N GLY A 83 9.74 21.22 -7.12
CA GLY A 83 10.71 22.23 -6.68
C GLY A 83 11.86 21.65 -5.85
N ILE A 84 12.10 20.33 -5.97
CA ILE A 84 13.27 19.68 -5.36
C ILE A 84 14.56 20.38 -5.83
N ASP A 85 15.56 20.38 -4.97
CA ASP A 85 16.88 20.97 -5.20
C ASP A 85 17.79 20.14 -6.14
N LEU A 86 17.18 19.39 -7.08
CA LEU A 86 17.86 18.61 -8.12
C LEU A 86 17.48 19.13 -9.50
N ASN A 87 18.44 18.99 -10.45
CA ASN A 87 18.21 19.35 -11.83
C ASN A 87 17.46 18.24 -12.60
N GLY A 88 16.80 18.63 -13.70
CA GLY A 88 16.19 17.68 -14.65
C GLY A 88 14.78 17.20 -14.24
N GLU A 89 14.12 17.86 -13.30
CA GLU A 89 12.77 17.51 -12.88
C GLU A 89 11.74 17.69 -14.00
N GLY A 90 10.96 16.62 -14.27
CA GLY A 90 9.82 16.64 -15.18
C GLY A 90 8.53 17.07 -14.46
N LYS A 91 7.53 17.50 -15.23
CA LYS A 91 6.21 17.91 -14.71
C LYS A 91 5.08 16.91 -14.99
N GLY A 92 5.40 15.78 -15.66
CA GLY A 92 4.38 14.81 -16.10
C GLY A 92 3.51 15.35 -17.25
N ILE A 93 2.47 14.57 -17.57
CA ILE A 93 1.49 14.89 -18.62
C ILE A 93 0.10 14.60 -18.04
N LEU A 94 -0.76 15.58 -18.04
CA LEU A 94 -2.16 15.48 -17.62
C LEU A 94 -3.06 15.84 -18.80
N PHE A 95 -4.30 15.38 -18.75
CA PHE A 95 -5.33 15.87 -19.65
C PHE A 95 -5.59 17.37 -19.39
N ASP A 96 -5.86 18.08 -20.46
CA ASP A 96 -6.47 19.41 -20.38
C ASP A 96 -7.92 19.26 -19.91
N LEU A 97 -8.28 19.94 -18.82
CA LEU A 97 -9.59 19.78 -18.17
C LEU A 97 -10.76 20.00 -19.13
N GLU A 98 -10.63 20.92 -20.08
CA GLU A 98 -11.67 21.20 -21.08
C GLU A 98 -11.92 20.00 -22.00
N LYS A 99 -10.91 19.17 -22.21
CA LYS A 99 -10.96 17.96 -23.07
C LYS A 99 -11.32 16.69 -22.31
N VAL A 100 -11.49 16.77 -20.99
CA VAL A 100 -11.88 15.62 -20.18
C VAL A 100 -13.35 15.30 -20.40
N GLY A 101 -13.59 14.22 -21.11
CA GLY A 101 -14.90 13.57 -21.26
C GLY A 101 -15.13 12.48 -20.20
N PRO A 102 -16.26 11.77 -20.29
CA PRO A 102 -16.58 10.68 -19.35
C PRO A 102 -15.53 9.57 -19.33
N LEU A 103 -14.92 9.23 -20.47
CA LEU A 103 -13.93 8.16 -20.58
C LEU A 103 -12.59 8.58 -19.91
N GLU A 104 -12.14 9.81 -20.14
CA GLU A 104 -10.93 10.36 -19.51
C GLU A 104 -11.11 10.48 -17.99
N LEU A 105 -12.27 10.93 -17.52
CA LEU A 105 -12.61 10.95 -16.10
C LEU A 105 -12.53 9.54 -15.51
N ALA A 106 -13.15 8.57 -16.16
CA ALA A 106 -13.18 7.19 -15.72
C ALA A 106 -11.77 6.59 -15.65
N THR A 107 -10.95 6.76 -16.70
CA THR A 107 -9.57 6.23 -16.72
C THR A 107 -8.68 6.90 -15.70
N THR A 108 -8.78 8.23 -15.54
CA THR A 108 -8.04 8.99 -14.52
C THR A 108 -8.39 8.54 -13.11
N SER A 109 -9.65 8.15 -12.86
CA SER A 109 -10.11 7.72 -11.54
C SER A 109 -9.37 6.51 -10.98
N PHE A 110 -8.91 5.59 -11.82
CA PHE A 110 -8.08 4.43 -11.42
C PHE A 110 -6.61 4.55 -11.84
N GLY A 111 -6.16 5.74 -12.28
CA GLY A 111 -4.75 6.05 -12.51
C GLY A 111 -4.22 5.71 -13.91
N GLN A 112 -5.09 5.68 -14.92
CA GLN A 112 -4.73 5.58 -16.32
C GLN A 112 -4.95 6.93 -17.04
N GLY A 113 -4.38 7.09 -18.25
CA GLY A 113 -4.55 8.30 -19.05
C GLY A 113 -3.70 9.51 -18.60
N VAL A 114 -2.95 9.40 -17.51
CA VAL A 114 -2.04 10.43 -16.99
C VAL A 114 -0.62 9.88 -16.84
N SER A 115 0.38 10.73 -17.03
CA SER A 115 1.77 10.41 -16.77
C SER A 115 2.31 11.34 -15.71
N VAL A 116 2.84 10.76 -14.63
CA VAL A 116 3.33 11.51 -13.47
C VAL A 116 4.73 11.04 -13.09
N THR A 117 5.52 11.91 -12.47
CA THR A 117 6.86 11.53 -12.03
C THR A 117 6.80 10.76 -10.70
N ALA A 118 7.84 9.94 -10.45
CA ALA A 118 7.98 9.26 -9.16
C ALA A 118 7.97 10.25 -7.98
N LEU A 119 8.60 11.39 -8.17
CA LEU A 119 8.69 12.43 -7.14
C LEU A 119 7.33 13.08 -6.85
N GLN A 120 6.53 13.35 -7.90
CA GLN A 120 5.15 13.82 -7.73
C GLN A 120 4.28 12.80 -6.96
N GLN A 121 4.46 11.50 -7.22
CA GLN A 121 3.75 10.44 -6.47
C GLN A 121 4.13 10.48 -4.98
N VAL A 122 5.43 10.57 -4.68
CA VAL A 122 5.91 10.63 -3.29
C VAL A 122 5.41 11.91 -2.61
N GLU A 123 5.51 13.09 -3.25
CA GLU A 123 5.04 14.37 -2.70
C GLU A 123 3.54 14.32 -2.39
N ALA A 124 2.72 13.89 -3.36
CA ALA A 124 1.27 13.84 -3.21
C ALA A 124 0.82 12.84 -2.13
N VAL A 125 1.39 11.62 -2.12
CA VAL A 125 1.05 10.61 -1.12
C VAL A 125 1.53 11.05 0.26
N SER A 126 2.73 11.64 0.37
CA SER A 126 3.23 12.20 1.62
C SER A 126 2.28 13.27 2.18
N ALA A 127 1.75 14.16 1.33
CA ALA A 127 0.79 15.16 1.77
C ALA A 127 -0.54 14.53 2.23
N ILE A 128 -1.05 13.51 1.51
CA ILE A 128 -2.29 12.80 1.88
C ILE A 128 -2.16 12.17 3.26
N ILE A 129 -1.06 11.45 3.52
CA ILE A 129 -0.87 10.73 4.79
C ILE A 129 -0.39 11.63 5.94
N ASN A 130 0.02 12.86 5.63
CA ASN A 130 0.47 13.89 6.57
C ASN A 130 -0.61 14.97 6.80
N ASN A 131 -1.85 14.54 6.98
CA ASN A 131 -2.99 15.40 7.30
C ASN A 131 -3.20 16.57 6.31
N GLY A 132 -2.88 16.36 5.03
CA GLY A 132 -3.03 17.37 3.98
C GLY A 132 -1.93 18.44 3.96
N ASN A 133 -0.83 18.24 4.66
CA ASN A 133 0.31 19.16 4.68
C ASN A 133 1.35 18.72 3.65
N MET A 134 1.57 19.56 2.63
CA MET A 134 2.52 19.31 1.54
C MET A 134 3.78 20.12 1.74
N TYR A 135 4.94 19.46 1.65
CA TYR A 135 6.24 20.09 1.78
C TYR A 135 7.02 20.00 0.48
N THR A 136 7.82 21.03 0.19
CA THR A 136 8.78 20.98 -0.90
C THR A 136 9.85 19.93 -0.56
N PRO A 137 10.06 18.88 -1.39
CA PRO A 137 11.11 17.90 -1.15
C PRO A 137 12.49 18.52 -1.33
N PHE A 138 13.49 18.01 -0.60
CA PHE A 138 14.89 18.40 -0.76
C PHE A 138 15.82 17.24 -0.43
N VAL A 139 17.02 17.27 -0.99
CA VAL A 139 18.08 16.27 -0.78
C VAL A 139 19.25 16.89 -0.01
N VAL A 140 19.58 18.15 -0.30
CA VAL A 140 20.72 18.84 0.33
C VAL A 140 20.30 19.36 1.70
N LYS A 141 20.79 18.73 2.77
CA LYS A 141 20.56 19.15 4.14
C LYS A 141 21.33 20.41 4.49
N SER A 142 22.62 20.46 4.15
CA SER A 142 23.47 21.61 4.43
C SER A 142 24.64 21.69 3.47
N ILE A 143 25.16 22.90 3.31
CA ILE A 143 26.42 23.19 2.61
C ILE A 143 27.32 23.85 3.63
N SER A 144 28.55 23.31 3.85
CA SER A 144 29.54 23.88 4.75
C SER A 144 30.82 24.23 4.00
N ASP A 145 31.53 25.20 4.51
CA ASP A 145 32.88 25.53 4.07
C ASP A 145 33.81 24.39 4.43
N TYR A 146 34.64 23.98 3.48
CA TYR A 146 35.52 22.81 3.65
C TYR A 146 36.65 23.04 4.68
N GLU A 147 37.20 24.28 4.74
CA GLU A 147 38.34 24.59 5.59
C GLU A 147 37.91 24.88 7.03
N THR A 148 36.82 25.62 7.20
CA THR A 148 36.37 26.10 8.52
C THR A 148 35.28 25.23 9.15
N GLY A 149 34.62 24.35 8.38
CA GLY A 149 33.44 23.60 8.81
C GLY A 149 32.19 24.47 9.03
N THR A 150 32.27 25.77 8.75
CA THR A 150 31.16 26.71 8.96
C THR A 150 30.02 26.40 7.99
N ILE A 151 28.79 26.26 8.53
CA ILE A 151 27.59 26.05 7.70
C ILE A 151 27.29 27.34 6.91
N ILE A 152 27.43 27.26 5.59
CA ILE A 152 27.10 28.35 4.65
C ILE A 152 25.59 28.40 4.39
N LYS A 153 24.95 27.21 4.28
CA LYS A 153 23.52 27.07 4.00
C LYS A 153 22.97 25.83 4.72
N GLU A 154 21.85 25.98 5.37
CA GLU A 154 21.04 24.86 5.90
C GLU A 154 19.66 24.87 5.27
N THR A 155 19.21 23.74 4.76
CA THR A 155 17.86 23.57 4.23
C THR A 155 16.93 23.15 5.36
N LYS A 156 15.84 23.87 5.53
CA LYS A 156 14.78 23.56 6.50
C LYS A 156 13.53 23.10 5.76
N PRO A 157 12.68 22.24 6.38
CA PRO A 157 11.40 21.88 5.79
C PRO A 157 10.58 23.12 5.40
N ASN A 158 10.15 23.18 4.15
CA ASN A 158 9.35 24.27 3.60
C ASN A 158 7.92 23.78 3.35
N LEU A 159 6.98 24.22 4.17
CA LEU A 159 5.56 23.94 3.99
C LEU A 159 5.07 24.67 2.73
N LYS A 160 4.76 23.92 1.68
CA LYS A 160 4.33 24.40 0.38
C LYS A 160 2.83 24.69 0.36
N ASP A 161 2.06 23.79 0.98
CA ASP A 161 0.60 23.91 1.09
C ASP A 161 0.11 23.18 2.34
N LYS A 162 -1.06 23.55 2.84
CA LYS A 162 -1.65 22.97 4.05
C LYS A 162 -3.15 22.73 3.89
N ASN A 163 -3.67 21.80 4.70
CA ASN A 163 -5.09 21.50 4.74
C ASN A 163 -5.68 21.10 3.37
N LEU A 164 -4.89 20.43 2.53
CA LEU A 164 -5.33 19.93 1.23
C LEU A 164 -6.48 18.92 1.37
N ILE A 165 -6.48 18.18 2.47
CA ILE A 165 -7.61 17.36 2.96
C ILE A 165 -7.72 17.53 4.48
N LYS A 166 -8.87 17.17 5.03
CA LYS A 166 -9.11 17.15 6.47
C LYS A 166 -8.29 16.05 7.15
N GLU A 167 -7.93 16.26 8.41
CA GLU A 167 -7.19 15.27 9.20
C GLU A 167 -7.95 13.93 9.31
N GLU A 168 -9.26 13.98 9.52
CA GLU A 168 -10.11 12.77 9.60
C GLU A 168 -10.07 11.99 8.27
N SER A 169 -10.11 12.70 7.14
CA SER A 169 -10.01 12.10 5.81
C SER A 169 -8.63 11.45 5.60
N SER A 170 -7.55 12.09 6.06
CA SER A 170 -6.21 11.53 6.03
C SER A 170 -6.13 10.23 6.85
N LYS A 171 -6.71 10.22 8.06
CA LYS A 171 -6.77 9.01 8.92
C LYS A 171 -7.52 7.87 8.25
N LEU A 172 -8.67 8.15 7.64
CA LEU A 172 -9.45 7.14 6.91
C LEU A 172 -8.70 6.59 5.70
N VAL A 173 -7.98 7.45 4.96
CA VAL A 173 -7.16 7.01 3.82
C VAL A 173 -5.98 6.15 4.30
N ARG A 174 -5.30 6.54 5.39
CA ARG A 174 -4.22 5.72 5.97
C ARG A 174 -4.74 4.34 6.39
N TYR A 175 -5.89 4.30 7.07
CA TYR A 175 -6.57 3.04 7.44
C TYR A 175 -6.85 2.16 6.21
N ALA A 176 -7.47 2.73 5.17
CA ALA A 176 -7.76 1.98 3.95
C ALA A 176 -6.48 1.46 3.26
N LEU A 177 -5.40 2.24 3.26
CA LEU A 177 -4.12 1.84 2.67
C LEU A 177 -3.37 0.81 3.54
N GLU A 178 -3.55 0.82 4.87
CA GLU A 178 -3.08 -0.24 5.76
C GLU A 178 -3.84 -1.55 5.48
N SER A 179 -5.16 -1.47 5.26
CA SER A 179 -5.98 -2.62 4.89
C SER A 179 -5.60 -3.20 3.52
N VAL A 180 -5.22 -2.37 2.54
CA VAL A 180 -4.64 -2.87 1.26
C VAL A 180 -3.42 -3.76 1.49
N VAL A 181 -2.59 -3.44 2.47
CA VAL A 181 -1.39 -4.23 2.79
C VAL A 181 -1.71 -5.43 3.68
N ALA A 182 -2.64 -5.31 4.61
CA ALA A 182 -3.03 -6.44 5.45
C ALA A 182 -3.89 -7.46 4.69
N ASN A 183 -4.92 -7.00 3.96
CA ASN A 183 -6.01 -7.83 3.45
C ASN A 183 -6.21 -7.75 1.93
N GLY A 184 -5.47 -6.88 1.24
CA GLY A 184 -5.68 -6.58 -0.18
C GLY A 184 -4.51 -6.88 -1.10
N SER A 185 -4.51 -6.20 -2.24
CA SER A 185 -3.54 -6.36 -3.33
C SER A 185 -2.09 -6.05 -2.96
N GLY A 186 -1.85 -5.40 -1.82
CA GLY A 186 -0.53 -5.04 -1.28
C GLY A 186 0.07 -6.05 -0.31
N HIS A 187 -0.56 -7.19 -0.06
CA HIS A 187 -0.22 -8.15 1.00
C HIS A 187 1.24 -8.63 1.03
N ASN A 188 1.94 -8.60 -0.11
CA ASN A 188 3.36 -8.95 -0.17
C ASN A 188 4.29 -7.90 0.48
N ALA A 189 3.77 -6.71 0.83
CA ALA A 189 4.49 -5.71 1.63
C ALA A 189 4.23 -5.85 3.14
N TYR A 190 3.33 -6.71 3.57
CA TYR A 190 3.00 -6.91 4.97
C TYR A 190 4.21 -7.41 5.78
N ILE A 191 4.46 -6.76 6.92
CA ILE A 191 5.46 -7.17 7.90
C ILE A 191 4.75 -7.31 9.24
N GLU A 192 4.82 -8.49 9.82
CA GLU A 192 4.20 -8.76 11.11
C GLU A 192 4.83 -7.89 12.21
N GLY A 193 4.02 -7.39 13.11
CA GLY A 193 4.44 -6.46 14.16
C GLY A 193 4.56 -5.01 13.70
N TYR A 194 4.39 -4.69 12.41
CA TYR A 194 4.55 -3.33 11.89
C TYR A 194 3.35 -2.87 11.08
N ARG A 195 2.94 -1.63 11.30
CA ARG A 195 1.83 -0.98 10.60
C ARG A 195 2.33 -0.37 9.30
N ILE A 196 2.02 -1.04 8.18
CA ILE A 196 2.42 -0.60 6.83
C ILE A 196 1.18 -0.33 6.01
N GLY A 197 1.07 0.88 5.47
CA GLY A 197 0.06 1.23 4.49
C GLY A 197 0.68 1.31 3.09
N GLY A 198 -0.12 1.06 2.05
CA GLY A 198 0.39 1.20 0.69
C GLY A 198 -0.64 0.93 -0.40
N LYS A 199 -0.22 1.17 -1.65
CA LYS A 199 -1.06 0.92 -2.83
C LYS A 199 -0.22 0.39 -3.97
N THR A 200 -0.71 -0.66 -4.61
CA THR A 200 -0.16 -1.24 -5.83
C THR A 200 -0.58 -0.44 -7.06
N GLY A 201 0.28 -0.40 -8.07
CA GLY A 201 -0.03 0.13 -9.39
C GLY A 201 0.42 -0.84 -10.49
N THR A 202 -0.39 -0.95 -11.53
CA THR A 202 -0.08 -1.71 -12.75
C THR A 202 -0.58 -0.88 -13.92
N ALA A 203 0.27 -0.01 -14.45
CA ALA A 203 -0.10 0.91 -15.51
C ALA A 203 0.45 0.42 -16.86
N GLN A 204 -0.41 0.32 -17.86
CA GLN A 204 0.03 0.02 -19.23
C GLN A 204 0.83 1.20 -19.78
N LYS A 205 1.91 0.91 -20.46
CA LYS A 205 2.72 1.91 -21.17
C LYS A 205 2.01 2.35 -22.44
N VAL A 206 2.16 3.62 -22.78
CA VAL A 206 1.69 4.19 -24.03
C VAL A 206 2.81 4.15 -25.05
N GLY A 207 2.54 3.61 -26.24
CA GLY A 207 3.47 3.59 -27.36
C GLY A 207 3.60 4.93 -28.07
N GLN A 208 4.50 5.01 -29.04
CA GLN A 208 4.69 6.23 -29.87
C GLN A 208 3.45 6.60 -30.70
N ASP A 209 2.59 5.61 -30.98
CA ASP A 209 1.32 5.77 -31.66
C ASP A 209 0.17 6.28 -30.76
N GLY A 210 0.46 6.58 -29.49
CA GLY A 210 -0.51 7.01 -28.50
C GLY A 210 -1.41 5.90 -27.95
N LYS A 211 -1.18 4.62 -28.32
CA LYS A 211 -1.99 3.50 -27.85
C LYS A 211 -1.31 2.75 -26.71
N TYR A 212 -2.09 2.06 -25.89
CA TYR A 212 -1.57 1.19 -24.85
C TYR A 212 -0.83 -0.02 -25.45
N MET A 213 0.39 -0.23 -24.99
CA MET A 213 1.22 -1.35 -25.41
C MET A 213 0.79 -2.64 -24.71
N VAL A 214 0.55 -3.70 -25.47
CA VAL A 214 0.21 -5.01 -24.91
C VAL A 214 1.43 -5.62 -24.21
N GLY A 215 1.27 -6.11 -23.00
CA GLY A 215 2.33 -6.79 -22.24
C GLY A 215 3.46 -5.89 -21.72
N ASN A 216 3.32 -4.56 -21.82
CA ASN A 216 4.30 -3.60 -21.34
C ASN A 216 3.68 -2.72 -20.24
N TYR A 217 4.19 -2.86 -19.03
CA TYR A 217 3.66 -2.21 -17.85
C TYR A 217 4.73 -1.48 -17.06
N ILE A 218 4.30 -0.45 -16.33
CA ILE A 218 5.00 0.06 -15.16
C ILE A 218 4.34 -0.58 -13.94
N LEU A 219 5.09 -1.44 -13.26
CA LEU A 219 4.65 -2.14 -12.05
C LEU A 219 5.12 -1.33 -10.85
N SER A 220 4.23 -0.87 -10.02
CA SER A 220 4.60 -0.01 -8.92
C SER A 220 3.96 -0.39 -7.60
N PHE A 221 4.60 0.06 -6.53
CA PHE A 221 4.06 0.06 -5.18
C PHE A 221 4.54 1.33 -4.47
N ILE A 222 3.62 2.04 -3.86
CA ILE A 222 3.94 3.09 -2.90
C ILE A 222 3.48 2.66 -1.53
N GLY A 223 4.37 2.72 -0.55
CA GLY A 223 4.06 2.34 0.81
C GLY A 223 4.65 3.31 1.82
N PHE A 224 4.14 3.28 3.03
CA PHE A 224 4.59 4.12 4.13
C PHE A 224 4.49 3.39 5.46
N MET A 225 5.30 3.81 6.42
CA MET A 225 5.29 3.30 7.79
C MET A 225 5.77 4.33 8.81
N PRO A 226 5.28 4.23 10.09
CA PRO A 226 4.10 3.49 10.54
C PRO A 226 2.82 4.04 9.89
N ALA A 227 1.75 3.22 9.75
CA ALA A 227 0.54 3.68 9.04
C ALA A 227 -0.28 4.72 9.82
N ASP A 228 -0.21 4.68 11.15
CA ASP A 228 -0.86 5.64 12.04
C ASP A 228 -0.13 6.98 12.15
N GLU A 229 1.21 6.95 12.17
CA GLU A 229 2.06 8.14 12.26
C GLU A 229 3.21 8.05 11.24
N PRO A 230 2.96 8.29 9.94
CA PRO A 230 3.92 8.04 8.87
C PRO A 230 5.20 8.86 9.00
N LYS A 231 6.35 8.17 8.96
CA LYS A 231 7.69 8.76 8.98
C LYS A 231 8.49 8.45 7.72
N TYR A 232 8.19 7.34 7.06
CA TYR A 232 8.91 6.87 5.89
C TYR A 232 7.93 6.57 4.76
N VAL A 233 8.28 6.97 3.54
CA VAL A 233 7.56 6.65 2.31
C VAL A 233 8.54 5.98 1.36
N VAL A 234 8.13 4.86 0.78
CA VAL A 234 8.91 4.11 -0.22
C VAL A 234 8.09 3.98 -1.49
N TYR A 235 8.66 4.38 -2.62
CA TYR A 235 8.05 4.20 -3.93
C TYR A 235 8.95 3.34 -4.81
N ILE A 236 8.40 2.24 -5.31
CA ILE A 236 9.05 1.33 -6.26
C ILE A 236 8.30 1.39 -7.57
N ALA A 237 9.01 1.59 -8.67
CA ALA A 237 8.48 1.49 -10.01
C ALA A 237 9.44 0.67 -10.89
N LEU A 238 8.94 -0.40 -11.49
CA LEU A 238 9.65 -1.26 -12.41
C LEU A 238 9.11 -1.01 -13.81
N ASP A 239 9.94 -0.45 -14.67
CA ASP A 239 9.59 -0.16 -16.06
C ASP A 239 9.94 -1.33 -16.97
N GLY A 240 8.91 -1.92 -17.59
CA GLY A 240 9.08 -3.00 -18.57
C GLY A 240 9.73 -4.26 -18.00
N ALA A 241 9.44 -4.61 -16.74
CA ALA A 241 9.97 -5.81 -16.09
C ALA A 241 9.64 -7.06 -16.88
N LYS A 242 10.62 -7.95 -17.08
CA LYS A 242 10.49 -9.22 -17.80
C LYS A 242 10.71 -10.39 -16.86
N GLY A 243 10.10 -11.53 -17.18
CA GLY A 243 10.26 -12.77 -16.39
C GLY A 243 9.56 -12.74 -15.01
N VAL A 244 8.69 -11.77 -14.77
CA VAL A 244 7.92 -11.64 -13.55
C VAL A 244 6.43 -11.52 -13.85
N THR A 245 5.60 -11.89 -12.89
CA THR A 245 4.15 -11.66 -12.98
C THR A 245 3.88 -10.16 -13.08
N GLN A 246 3.10 -9.74 -14.07
CA GLN A 246 2.88 -8.33 -14.42
C GLN A 246 1.88 -7.63 -13.48
N TYR A 247 2.11 -7.70 -12.17
CA TYR A 247 1.34 -7.01 -11.13
C TYR A 247 2.28 -6.33 -10.12
N GLY A 248 1.99 -5.09 -9.77
CA GLY A 248 2.78 -4.32 -8.79
C GLY A 248 2.82 -4.98 -7.41
N GLY A 249 1.73 -5.65 -7.00
CA GLY A 249 1.66 -6.38 -5.75
C GLY A 249 2.58 -7.59 -5.67
N THR A 250 2.91 -8.23 -6.81
CA THR A 250 3.82 -9.40 -6.86
C THR A 250 5.25 -9.02 -7.18
N ALA A 251 5.47 -7.94 -7.95
CA ALA A 251 6.80 -7.54 -8.39
C ALA A 251 7.41 -6.44 -7.49
N SER A 252 6.65 -5.39 -7.18
CA SER A 252 7.19 -4.19 -6.51
C SER A 252 6.98 -4.20 -5.00
N ALA A 253 5.85 -4.75 -4.50
CA ALA A 253 5.57 -4.80 -3.07
C ALA A 253 6.61 -5.59 -2.26
N PRO A 254 7.14 -6.76 -2.70
CA PRO A 254 8.22 -7.47 -1.99
C PRO A 254 9.51 -6.65 -1.88
N ILE A 255 9.82 -5.83 -2.89
CA ILE A 255 11.00 -4.96 -2.87
C ILE A 255 10.82 -3.88 -1.79
N ALA A 256 9.63 -3.26 -1.74
CA ALA A 256 9.30 -2.29 -0.70
C ALA A 256 9.37 -2.92 0.70
N LYS A 257 8.88 -4.16 0.88
CA LYS A 257 9.01 -4.93 2.12
C LYS A 257 10.46 -5.06 2.57
N ASN A 258 11.36 -5.40 1.65
CA ASN A 258 12.79 -5.52 1.96
C ASN A 258 13.40 -4.17 2.40
N ILE A 259 12.99 -3.06 1.77
CA ILE A 259 13.43 -1.73 2.16
C ILE A 259 12.88 -1.37 3.55
N PHE A 260 11.61 -1.63 3.84
CA PHE A 260 11.03 -1.41 5.16
C PHE A 260 11.73 -2.23 6.25
N ASN A 261 12.05 -3.51 5.99
CA ASN A 261 12.88 -4.31 6.91
C ASN A 261 14.25 -3.67 7.15
N GLY A 262 14.87 -3.11 6.10
CA GLY A 262 16.13 -2.37 6.24
C GLY A 262 15.97 -1.12 7.13
N ILE A 263 14.89 -0.36 6.98
CA ILE A 263 14.56 0.81 7.81
C ILE A 263 14.31 0.39 9.26
N ILE A 264 13.54 -0.67 9.49
CA ILE A 264 13.26 -1.23 10.81
C ILE A 264 14.56 -1.55 11.54
N ASN A 265 15.45 -2.29 10.87
CA ASN A 265 16.74 -2.69 11.46
C ASN A 265 17.68 -1.51 11.68
N LEU A 266 17.76 -0.58 10.72
CA LEU A 266 18.67 0.57 10.79
C LEU A 266 18.32 1.53 11.93
N TYR A 267 17.03 1.73 12.19
CA TYR A 267 16.54 2.68 13.20
C TYR A 267 16.02 2.00 14.49
N ASP A 268 16.21 0.69 14.63
CA ASP A 268 15.72 -0.12 15.76
C ASP A 268 14.26 0.16 16.10
N LEU A 269 13.40 0.17 15.05
CA LEU A 269 11.98 0.48 15.23
C LEU A 269 11.30 -0.64 16.00
N LYS A 270 10.48 -0.27 16.97
CA LYS A 270 9.76 -1.23 17.81
C LYS A 270 8.46 -1.67 17.16
N GLU A 271 8.08 -2.91 17.44
CA GLU A 271 6.79 -3.45 17.01
C GLU A 271 5.61 -2.67 17.62
N SER A 272 4.56 -2.51 16.83
CA SER A 272 3.29 -1.94 17.28
C SER A 272 2.40 -3.04 17.88
N LYS A 273 1.67 -2.70 18.95
CA LYS A 273 0.67 -3.61 19.56
C LYS A 273 -0.65 -3.63 18.78
N ASP A 274 -0.93 -2.56 18.03
CA ASP A 274 -2.21 -2.33 17.35
C ASP A 274 -2.08 -2.52 15.83
N VAL A 275 -1.38 -3.58 15.41
CA VAL A 275 -1.24 -3.94 13.99
C VAL A 275 -2.57 -4.44 13.46
N MET A 276 -2.95 -3.98 12.26
CA MET A 276 -4.14 -4.49 11.59
C MET A 276 -3.99 -6.00 11.34
N PRO A 277 -4.95 -6.83 11.78
CA PRO A 277 -4.90 -8.27 11.57
C PRO A 277 -4.83 -8.60 10.08
N LYS A 278 -3.94 -9.52 9.71
CA LYS A 278 -3.88 -10.04 8.35
C LYS A 278 -4.89 -11.18 8.18
N GLU A 279 -5.75 -11.09 7.15
CA GLU A 279 -6.52 -12.22 6.67
C GLU A 279 -5.67 -13.04 5.69
N TYR A 280 -5.40 -14.30 6.06
CA TYR A 280 -4.64 -15.22 5.20
C TYR A 280 -5.56 -15.83 4.15
N LEU A 281 -5.23 -15.64 2.89
CA LEU A 281 -5.92 -16.31 1.79
C LEU A 281 -5.58 -17.81 1.79
N TRP A 282 -6.48 -18.66 1.29
CA TRP A 282 -6.34 -20.11 1.31
C TRP A 282 -5.03 -20.64 0.73
N TYR A 283 -4.40 -19.93 -0.18
CA TYR A 283 -3.11 -20.29 -0.79
C TYR A 283 -1.89 -19.68 -0.06
N GLU A 284 -2.10 -18.82 0.92
CA GLU A 284 -1.03 -18.27 1.73
C GLU A 284 -0.69 -19.21 2.88
N THR A 285 0.59 -19.36 3.14
CA THR A 285 1.05 -20.14 4.28
C THR A 285 1.07 -19.25 5.51
N LYS A 286 0.17 -19.50 6.45
CA LYS A 286 0.22 -18.87 7.77
C LYS A 286 1.30 -19.52 8.61
N TYR A 287 2.19 -18.72 9.16
CA TYR A 287 3.21 -19.17 10.11
C TYR A 287 2.78 -18.75 11.52
N VAL A 288 2.88 -19.68 12.44
CA VAL A 288 2.56 -19.49 13.86
C VAL A 288 3.77 -19.85 14.72
N GLU A 289 3.90 -19.20 15.83
CA GLU A 289 4.97 -19.45 16.78
C GLU A 289 4.60 -20.65 17.66
N VAL A 290 5.55 -21.55 17.92
CA VAL A 290 5.34 -22.69 18.82
C VAL A 290 5.30 -22.18 20.26
N PRO A 291 4.16 -22.30 20.98
CA PRO A 291 4.07 -21.88 22.38
C PRO A 291 5.01 -22.67 23.27
N ASP A 292 5.48 -22.07 24.35
CA ASP A 292 6.21 -22.79 25.38
C ASP A 292 5.22 -23.58 26.27
N VAL A 293 5.24 -24.88 26.14
CA VAL A 293 4.39 -25.80 26.89
C VAL A 293 5.17 -26.69 27.84
N ARG A 294 6.45 -26.42 28.02
CA ARG A 294 7.28 -27.18 28.98
C ARG A 294 6.80 -26.92 30.40
N GLY A 295 6.74 -28.00 31.21
CA GLY A 295 6.20 -27.94 32.56
C GLY A 295 4.68 -28.06 32.66
N LEU A 296 3.96 -28.00 31.53
CA LEU A 296 2.51 -28.19 31.50
C LEU A 296 2.15 -29.69 31.46
N SER A 297 0.98 -30.03 31.96
CA SER A 297 0.39 -31.34 31.71
C SER A 297 0.09 -31.56 30.24
N LEU A 298 0.06 -32.80 29.77
CA LEU A 298 -0.30 -33.12 28.38
C LEU A 298 -1.67 -32.54 27.98
N LYS A 299 -2.62 -32.46 28.91
CA LYS A 299 -3.95 -31.88 28.67
C LYS A 299 -3.86 -30.35 28.42
N GLU A 300 -3.10 -29.65 29.25
CA GLU A 300 -2.89 -28.19 29.09
C GLU A 300 -2.05 -27.86 27.85
N ALA A 301 -1.00 -28.65 27.59
CA ALA A 301 -0.19 -28.52 26.39
C ALA A 301 -1.02 -28.72 25.11
N LYS A 302 -1.91 -29.70 25.04
CA LYS A 302 -2.84 -29.91 23.93
C LYS A 302 -3.77 -28.70 23.73
N LYS A 303 -4.21 -28.07 24.81
CA LYS A 303 -5.03 -26.84 24.71
C LYS A 303 -4.23 -25.63 24.22
N ALA A 304 -3.00 -25.48 24.70
CA ALA A 304 -2.11 -24.36 24.29
C ALA A 304 -1.62 -24.52 22.84
N LEU A 305 -1.45 -25.76 22.35
CA LEU A 305 -1.05 -26.09 20.99
C LEU A 305 -2.25 -26.27 20.04
N ASN A 306 -3.37 -25.62 20.34
CA ASN A 306 -4.52 -25.63 19.42
C ASN A 306 -4.10 -25.08 18.04
N GLY A 307 -4.42 -25.83 16.97
CA GLY A 307 -3.99 -25.50 15.60
C GLY A 307 -2.70 -26.22 15.16
N PHE A 308 -2.08 -27.02 16.02
CA PHE A 308 -0.94 -27.88 15.68
C PHE A 308 -1.36 -29.35 15.64
N THR A 309 -0.63 -30.15 14.86
CA THR A 309 -0.69 -31.59 14.97
C THR A 309 0.24 -32.06 16.10
N ILE A 310 -0.29 -32.77 17.10
CA ILE A 310 0.47 -33.11 18.30
C ILE A 310 0.84 -34.60 18.29
N GLU A 311 2.13 -34.86 18.37
CA GLU A 311 2.70 -36.17 18.62
C GLU A 311 3.39 -36.14 20.00
N TYR A 312 3.41 -37.28 20.73
CA TYR A 312 4.11 -37.33 22.02
C TYR A 312 4.78 -38.68 22.24
N THR A 313 5.87 -38.64 22.98
CA THR A 313 6.66 -39.80 23.36
C THR A 313 7.02 -39.72 24.86
N GLY A 314 7.32 -40.85 25.47
CA GLY A 314 7.61 -40.96 26.91
C GLY A 314 6.45 -41.48 27.72
N ILE A 315 6.70 -41.79 28.98
CA ILE A 315 5.74 -42.36 29.94
C ILE A 315 5.63 -41.35 31.09
N GLY A 316 4.62 -40.48 31.03
CA GLY A 316 4.40 -39.47 32.03
C GLY A 316 3.34 -38.47 31.60
N GLU A 317 3.08 -37.49 32.46
CA GLU A 317 2.01 -36.50 32.22
C GLU A 317 2.54 -35.09 31.96
N ILE A 318 3.83 -34.82 32.24
CA ILE A 318 4.41 -33.48 32.14
C ILE A 318 5.31 -33.36 30.90
N VAL A 319 5.12 -32.32 30.12
CA VAL A 319 5.95 -31.99 28.95
C VAL A 319 7.31 -31.45 29.43
N ILE A 320 8.39 -32.09 29.03
CA ILE A 320 9.76 -31.66 29.35
C ILE A 320 10.47 -31.02 28.16
N GLU A 321 10.07 -31.39 26.93
CA GLU A 321 10.69 -30.87 25.71
C GLU A 321 9.67 -30.82 24.56
N THR A 322 9.89 -29.88 23.61
CA THR A 322 9.11 -29.81 22.38
C THR A 322 10.04 -29.72 21.16
N ASN A 323 9.63 -30.35 20.08
CA ASN A 323 10.29 -30.21 18.77
C ASN A 323 9.22 -29.95 17.69
N PRO A 324 9.20 -28.77 17.03
CA PRO A 324 10.15 -27.66 17.15
C PRO A 324 10.19 -26.98 18.53
N SER A 325 11.32 -26.33 18.84
CA SER A 325 11.50 -25.62 20.11
C SER A 325 10.50 -24.47 20.26
N PRO A 326 10.15 -24.06 21.50
CA PRO A 326 9.34 -22.89 21.78
C PRO A 326 9.90 -21.63 21.10
N GLY A 327 9.05 -20.74 20.63
CA GLY A 327 9.43 -19.52 19.92
C GLY A 327 9.77 -19.73 18.43
N LYS A 328 9.89 -20.97 17.96
CA LYS A 328 10.16 -21.24 16.53
C LYS A 328 8.90 -21.02 15.70
N ARG A 329 9.03 -20.26 14.62
CA ARG A 329 7.95 -20.05 13.63
C ARG A 329 7.86 -21.23 12.67
N VAL A 330 6.69 -21.85 12.61
CA VAL A 330 6.37 -23.00 11.74
C VAL A 330 5.04 -22.75 11.04
N LYS A 331 4.77 -23.51 9.97
CA LYS A 331 3.47 -23.44 9.29
C LYS A 331 2.35 -23.84 10.27
N GLU A 332 1.22 -23.14 10.23
CA GLU A 332 0.01 -23.55 10.93
C GLU A 332 -0.35 -24.99 10.55
N GLY A 333 -0.73 -25.81 11.52
CA GLY A 333 -0.96 -27.24 11.32
C GLY A 333 0.28 -28.14 11.35
N SER A 334 1.49 -27.54 11.49
CA SER A 334 2.73 -28.36 11.63
C SER A 334 2.68 -29.30 12.83
N SER A 335 3.38 -30.43 12.72
CA SER A 335 3.54 -31.35 13.85
C SER A 335 4.49 -30.78 14.91
N VAL A 336 4.05 -30.84 16.16
CA VAL A 336 4.86 -30.58 17.36
C VAL A 336 4.96 -31.87 18.17
N LYS A 337 6.19 -32.37 18.33
CA LYS A 337 6.49 -33.54 19.17
C LYS A 337 6.74 -33.10 20.60
N LEU A 338 6.06 -33.69 21.53
CA LEU A 338 6.23 -33.50 22.98
C LEU A 338 6.96 -34.71 23.58
N MET A 339 7.95 -34.44 24.43
CA MET A 339 8.55 -35.47 25.27
C MET A 339 7.94 -35.36 26.67
N LEU A 340 7.41 -36.46 27.15
CA LEU A 340 6.75 -36.57 28.46
C LEU A 340 7.66 -37.26 29.47
N LYS A 341 7.56 -36.80 30.72
CA LYS A 341 8.21 -37.41 31.88
C LYS A 341 7.22 -37.49 33.05
#